data_c74346ec082ec64475f54c51a90992c4
#
_entry.id   c74346ec082ec64475f54c51a90992c4
#
_cell.length_a   1.000
_cell.length_b   1.000
_cell.length_c   1.000
_cell.angle_alpha   90.00
_cell.angle_beta   90.00
_cell.angle_gamma   90.00
#
_symmetry.space_group_name_H-M   'P 1'
#
loop_
_entity.id
_entity.type
_entity.pdbx_description
1 polymer ?
#
loop_
_entity_poly.entity_id
_entity_poly.type
_entity_poly.pdbx_seq_one_letter_code
_entity_poly.pdbx_strand_id
1 'polypeptide(L)'
;MKDSHYDAVIIGAGMSGLAAGIRLAHFGRKVCIVERHNAPGGLNSFYSIAGRKFDVGLHAMTNYVPPGVKGTPLGKLLRQLRIDREEFVLCPQKRSRIAFPGCELKFTNDFAVLDAEVRGKFPKEAAGWERLVQMVRTFDDVSLDARPMSARAVVAEHIADPLLTDMIFCPVMYYGSAQERDMDFAQFVIMFKALYLEGFARPLDGVRVIIRVLLEKFRQAGGEKRMKCGVSRIIEEQGRAARLILDDGSELTADHVISSIGYPETMQLCGPAHETEAEGNTGALSFVETISVFREAPAAWGWGDDTIVFFNDSARFDYARAERQVDTRSGVICFPNNFDYGTGSLPEGLFRVTCLANYGLWAGLPEERYQADKKRWFDAIQRSARRFLPPVADDVLTRRLVTTDMFTPRTVRKFTGHLQGAIYGAPRKVRDGRTHLENLYLCGTDQGFLGIVGAMLSGISMANYHVLKGGVR
;
A
#
# COMPACT_ATOMS: atom_id res chain seq x y z
N MET A 1 37.83 -11.72 8.18
CA MET A 1 36.60 -10.92 8.29
C MET A 1 35.93 -10.89 6.91
N LYS A 2 34.65 -11.25 6.76
CA LYS A 2 33.97 -11.09 5.48
C LYS A 2 34.00 -9.61 5.13
N ASP A 3 34.33 -9.30 3.89
CA ASP A 3 34.33 -7.97 3.34
C ASP A 3 32.94 -7.33 3.58
N SER A 4 32.87 -6.36 4.46
CA SER A 4 31.63 -5.69 4.91
C SER A 4 31.25 -4.49 4.05
N HIS A 5 31.95 -4.28 2.93
CA HIS A 5 31.71 -3.18 2.01
C HIS A 5 30.86 -3.62 0.80
N TYR A 6 29.88 -2.78 0.43
CA TYR A 6 28.96 -2.99 -0.69
C TYR A 6 28.91 -1.74 -1.59
N ASP A 7 28.60 -1.92 -2.87
CA ASP A 7 28.26 -0.78 -3.74
C ASP A 7 26.96 -0.11 -3.26
N ALA A 8 26.02 -0.92 -2.74
CA ALA A 8 24.78 -0.42 -2.16
C ALA A 8 24.27 -1.31 -1.02
N VAL A 9 23.83 -0.68 0.06
CA VAL A 9 23.01 -1.32 1.10
C VAL A 9 21.60 -0.80 1.05
N ILE A 10 20.63 -1.71 1.05
CA ILE A 10 19.19 -1.40 1.09
C ILE A 10 18.68 -1.67 2.50
N ILE A 11 18.09 -0.65 3.14
CA ILE A 11 17.45 -0.78 4.45
C ILE A 11 15.98 -1.12 4.25
N GLY A 12 15.60 -2.35 4.64
CA GLY A 12 14.25 -2.90 4.53
C GLY A 12 14.03 -3.76 3.28
N ALA A 13 13.39 -4.93 3.48
CA ALA A 13 12.99 -5.86 2.42
C ALA A 13 11.50 -5.71 2.04
N GLY A 14 10.97 -4.48 2.06
CA GLY A 14 9.66 -4.14 1.50
C GLY A 14 9.68 -4.20 -0.02
N MET A 15 8.53 -3.99 -0.68
CA MET A 15 8.41 -4.06 -2.14
C MET A 15 9.38 -3.12 -2.86
N SER A 16 9.56 -1.90 -2.36
CA SER A 16 10.49 -0.92 -2.93
C SER A 16 11.95 -1.32 -2.75
N GLY A 17 12.33 -1.79 -1.54
CA GLY A 17 13.69 -2.22 -1.25
C GLY A 17 14.10 -3.44 -2.07
N LEU A 18 13.21 -4.45 -2.20
CA LEU A 18 13.45 -5.61 -3.07
C LEU A 18 13.64 -5.20 -4.53
N ALA A 19 12.78 -4.31 -5.04
CA ALA A 19 12.86 -3.85 -6.42
C ALA A 19 14.15 -3.03 -6.68
N ALA A 20 14.55 -2.16 -5.75
CA ALA A 20 15.82 -1.42 -5.82
C ALA A 20 17.02 -2.39 -5.84
N GLY A 21 17.03 -3.37 -4.93
CA GLY A 21 18.09 -4.36 -4.82
C GLY A 21 18.22 -5.20 -6.10
N ILE A 22 17.12 -5.72 -6.64
CA ILE A 22 17.11 -6.48 -7.90
C ILE A 22 17.66 -5.60 -9.03
N ARG A 23 17.19 -4.36 -9.12
CA ARG A 23 17.62 -3.44 -10.18
C ARG A 23 19.13 -3.21 -10.16
N LEU A 24 19.71 -2.95 -9.00
CA LEU A 24 21.15 -2.73 -8.83
C LEU A 24 21.96 -3.99 -9.10
N ALA A 25 21.52 -5.13 -8.58
CA ALA A 25 22.20 -6.41 -8.80
C ALA A 25 22.22 -6.82 -10.27
N HIS A 26 21.16 -6.52 -11.05
CA HIS A 26 21.13 -6.73 -12.50
C HIS A 26 22.20 -5.93 -13.27
N PHE A 27 22.73 -4.86 -12.67
CA PHE A 27 23.83 -4.06 -13.22
C PHE A 27 25.20 -4.40 -12.60
N GLY A 28 25.29 -5.58 -11.98
CA GLY A 28 26.56 -6.09 -11.42
C GLY A 28 27.01 -5.39 -10.14
N ARG A 29 26.12 -4.64 -9.48
CA ARG A 29 26.44 -4.01 -8.19
C ARG A 29 26.41 -5.05 -7.08
N LYS A 30 27.38 -4.99 -6.17
CA LYS A 30 27.40 -5.78 -4.93
C LYS A 30 26.41 -5.19 -3.95
N VAL A 31 25.24 -5.84 -3.80
CA VAL A 31 24.09 -5.31 -3.04
C VAL A 31 23.76 -6.19 -1.85
N CYS A 32 23.56 -5.58 -0.68
CA CYS A 32 23.02 -6.23 0.50
C CYS A 32 21.68 -5.59 0.90
N ILE A 33 20.62 -6.39 1.09
CA ILE A 33 19.37 -5.98 1.73
C ILE A 33 19.41 -6.41 3.18
N VAL A 34 19.17 -5.47 4.11
CA VAL A 34 19.06 -5.74 5.55
C VAL A 34 17.62 -5.56 6.01
N GLU A 35 17.07 -6.57 6.71
CA GLU A 35 15.67 -6.60 7.15
C GLU A 35 15.57 -7.04 8.61
N ARG A 36 14.92 -6.22 9.44
CA ARG A 36 14.73 -6.51 10.87
C ARG A 36 13.79 -7.68 11.13
N HIS A 37 12.74 -7.80 10.31
CA HIS A 37 11.76 -8.85 10.47
C HIS A 37 12.25 -10.20 9.89
N ASN A 38 11.55 -11.28 10.29
CA ASN A 38 11.82 -12.61 9.75
C ASN A 38 11.15 -12.89 8.41
N ALA A 39 10.18 -12.06 8.01
CA ALA A 39 9.47 -12.14 6.74
C ALA A 39 9.66 -10.85 5.94
N PRO A 40 9.97 -10.95 4.63
CA PRO A 40 10.03 -9.80 3.74
C PRO A 40 8.64 -9.32 3.35
N GLY A 41 8.58 -8.15 2.70
CA GLY A 41 7.35 -7.59 2.13
C GLY A 41 6.83 -6.34 2.86
N GLY A 42 7.31 -6.04 4.08
CA GLY A 42 6.85 -4.87 4.84
C GLY A 42 5.34 -4.90 5.07
N LEU A 43 4.63 -3.81 4.76
CA LEU A 43 3.16 -3.75 4.83
C LEU A 43 2.45 -4.70 3.84
N ASN A 44 3.15 -5.21 2.84
CA ASN A 44 2.64 -6.23 1.91
C ASN A 44 3.22 -7.61 2.20
N SER A 45 3.48 -7.92 3.46
CA SER A 45 3.94 -9.23 3.92
C SER A 45 2.76 -10.19 4.17
N PHE A 46 3.05 -11.32 4.74
CA PHE A 46 2.05 -12.32 5.16
C PHE A 46 2.44 -12.93 6.50
N TYR A 47 1.45 -13.55 7.15
CA TYR A 47 1.64 -14.30 8.40
C TYR A 47 0.81 -15.58 8.40
N SER A 48 1.03 -16.44 9.39
CA SER A 48 0.30 -17.70 9.53
C SER A 48 -0.29 -17.85 10.92
N ILE A 49 -1.57 -18.25 10.99
CA ILE A 49 -2.26 -18.67 12.23
C ILE A 49 -2.95 -19.99 11.97
N ALA A 50 -2.70 -20.98 12.81
CA ALA A 50 -3.32 -22.30 12.74
C ALA A 50 -3.25 -22.93 11.32
N GLY A 51 -2.11 -22.80 10.66
CA GLY A 51 -1.87 -23.33 9.31
C GLY A 51 -2.42 -22.49 8.16
N ARG A 52 -3.24 -21.47 8.43
CA ARG A 52 -3.76 -20.52 7.43
C ARG A 52 -2.79 -19.37 7.20
N LYS A 53 -2.63 -18.98 5.94
CA LYS A 53 -1.79 -17.87 5.55
C LYS A 53 -2.66 -16.67 5.19
N PHE A 54 -2.38 -15.53 5.81
CA PHE A 54 -3.08 -14.28 5.62
C PHE A 54 -2.15 -13.23 5.03
N ASP A 55 -2.58 -12.53 4.00
CA ASP A 55 -1.87 -11.35 3.51
C ASP A 55 -2.09 -10.17 4.47
N VAL A 56 -1.07 -9.34 4.67
CA VAL A 56 -1.17 -8.16 5.53
C VAL A 56 -1.89 -7.04 4.78
N GLY A 57 -1.30 -6.40 3.82
CA GLY A 57 -1.86 -5.20 3.16
C GLY A 57 -2.50 -5.44 1.79
N LEU A 58 -2.54 -6.66 1.28
CA LEU A 58 -3.05 -6.92 -0.06
C LEU A 58 -4.56 -7.21 -0.05
N HIS A 59 -5.36 -6.21 -0.41
CA HIS A 59 -6.72 -6.43 -0.93
C HIS A 59 -6.64 -6.77 -2.42
N ALA A 60 -6.09 -5.87 -3.21
CA ALA A 60 -5.80 -6.01 -4.63
C ALA A 60 -4.49 -5.30 -4.97
N MET A 61 -3.77 -5.79 -5.96
CA MET A 61 -2.72 -5.05 -6.63
C MET A 61 -3.38 -4.11 -7.65
N THR A 62 -3.05 -2.84 -7.59
CA THR A 62 -3.48 -1.81 -8.56
C THR A 62 -2.60 -1.85 -9.83
N ASN A 63 -2.90 -1.00 -10.81
CA ASN A 63 -2.18 -0.89 -12.08
C ASN A 63 -2.26 -2.17 -12.93
N TYR A 64 -3.35 -2.92 -12.78
CA TYR A 64 -3.57 -4.08 -13.65
C TYR A 64 -4.05 -3.63 -15.02
N VAL A 65 -3.40 -4.16 -16.04
CA VAL A 65 -3.83 -4.07 -17.44
C VAL A 65 -3.79 -5.45 -18.08
N PRO A 66 -4.64 -5.74 -19.05
CA PRO A 66 -4.61 -7.01 -19.77
C PRO A 66 -3.23 -7.28 -20.43
N PRO A 67 -2.89 -8.55 -20.70
CA PRO A 67 -1.70 -8.88 -21.49
C PRO A 67 -1.67 -8.13 -22.82
N GLY A 68 -0.47 -7.76 -23.28
CA GLY A 68 -0.26 -7.06 -24.56
C GLY A 68 -0.36 -5.53 -24.52
N VAL A 69 -0.91 -4.92 -23.48
CA VAL A 69 -0.96 -3.45 -23.33
C VAL A 69 0.44 -2.93 -22.99
N LYS A 70 0.97 -2.04 -23.86
CA LYS A 70 2.31 -1.46 -23.74
C LYS A 70 2.30 -0.10 -23.03
N GLY A 71 3.48 0.32 -22.53
CA GLY A 71 3.68 1.66 -21.97
C GLY A 71 3.18 1.85 -20.53
N THR A 72 2.62 0.83 -19.90
CA THR A 72 2.01 0.88 -18.58
C THR A 72 3.03 0.79 -17.44
N PRO A 73 2.71 1.30 -16.23
CA PRO A 73 3.54 1.16 -15.04
C PRO A 73 3.93 -0.30 -14.75
N LEU A 74 2.97 -1.23 -14.78
CA LEU A 74 3.23 -2.65 -14.58
C LEU A 74 4.19 -3.22 -15.64
N GLY A 75 3.98 -2.91 -16.93
CA GLY A 75 4.86 -3.37 -18.01
C GLY A 75 6.28 -2.80 -17.90
N LYS A 76 6.43 -1.55 -17.46
CA LYS A 76 7.75 -0.94 -17.19
C LYS A 76 8.45 -1.65 -16.05
N LEU A 77 7.75 -1.93 -14.94
CA LEU A 77 8.25 -2.64 -13.78
C LEU A 77 8.77 -4.03 -14.16
N LEU A 78 7.92 -4.85 -14.78
CA LEU A 78 8.25 -6.23 -15.16
C LEU A 78 9.49 -6.28 -16.03
N ARG A 79 9.57 -5.42 -17.06
CA ARG A 79 10.73 -5.32 -17.93
C ARG A 79 12.00 -4.93 -17.18
N GLN A 80 11.93 -3.97 -16.25
CA GLN A 80 13.12 -3.50 -15.54
C GLN A 80 13.64 -4.50 -14.51
N LEU A 81 12.76 -5.34 -13.96
CA LEU A 81 13.11 -6.41 -13.02
C LEU A 81 13.34 -7.77 -13.72
N ARG A 82 13.19 -7.85 -15.06
CA ARG A 82 13.30 -9.08 -15.84
C ARG A 82 12.37 -10.18 -15.32
N ILE A 83 11.11 -9.81 -15.05
CA ILE A 83 10.06 -10.71 -14.59
C ILE A 83 9.10 -10.94 -15.75
N ASP A 84 8.83 -12.19 -16.06
CA ASP A 84 7.77 -12.54 -16.98
C ASP A 84 6.41 -12.33 -16.30
N ARG A 85 5.44 -11.79 -17.04
CA ARG A 85 4.13 -11.41 -16.47
C ARG A 85 3.44 -12.59 -15.79
N GLU A 86 3.59 -13.75 -16.39
CA GLU A 86 2.99 -15.01 -15.95
C GLU A 86 3.51 -15.47 -14.58
N GLU A 87 4.72 -15.03 -14.19
CA GLU A 87 5.28 -15.34 -12.86
C GLU A 87 4.46 -14.74 -11.71
N PHE A 88 3.77 -13.61 -11.93
CA PHE A 88 2.91 -12.98 -10.90
C PHE A 88 1.52 -13.61 -10.82
N VAL A 89 1.10 -14.38 -11.84
CA VAL A 89 -0.22 -15.05 -11.88
C VAL A 89 -1.36 -14.10 -11.49
N LEU A 90 -1.42 -12.93 -12.14
CA LEU A 90 -2.37 -11.87 -11.82
C LEU A 90 -3.76 -12.21 -12.36
N CYS A 91 -4.71 -12.38 -11.48
CA CYS A 91 -6.11 -12.65 -11.79
C CYS A 91 -6.91 -11.35 -11.60
N PRO A 92 -7.68 -10.88 -12.64
CA PRO A 92 -8.38 -9.62 -12.58
C PRO A 92 -9.55 -9.62 -11.61
N GLN A 93 -9.96 -8.44 -11.16
CA GLN A 93 -11.23 -8.29 -10.48
C GLN A 93 -12.40 -8.58 -11.43
N LYS A 94 -13.52 -9.02 -10.87
CA LYS A 94 -14.79 -9.10 -11.61
C LYS A 94 -15.49 -7.74 -11.62
N ARG A 95 -15.75 -7.19 -10.44
CA ARG A 95 -16.40 -5.90 -10.24
C ARG A 95 -16.09 -5.36 -8.86
N SER A 96 -15.99 -4.05 -8.73
CA SER A 96 -15.96 -3.35 -7.45
C SER A 96 -17.02 -2.26 -7.40
N ARG A 97 -17.27 -1.72 -6.21
CA ARG A 97 -18.34 -0.76 -5.97
C ARG A 97 -17.93 0.30 -4.97
N ILE A 98 -18.40 1.53 -5.20
CA ILE A 98 -18.36 2.64 -4.24
C ILE A 98 -19.79 2.82 -3.75
N ALA A 99 -20.03 2.66 -2.45
CA ALA A 99 -21.37 2.63 -1.86
C ALA A 99 -21.52 3.73 -0.79
N PHE A 100 -22.38 4.68 -1.07
CA PHE A 100 -22.75 5.79 -0.19
C PHE A 100 -24.26 5.76 0.08
N PRO A 101 -24.78 6.46 1.10
CA PRO A 101 -26.21 6.53 1.34
C PRO A 101 -26.97 7.02 0.10
N GLY A 102 -27.87 6.18 -0.42
CA GLY A 102 -28.70 6.50 -1.58
C GLY A 102 -28.01 6.51 -2.95
N CYS A 103 -26.69 6.29 -3.02
CA CYS A 103 -25.96 6.25 -4.28
C CYS A 103 -24.83 5.23 -4.27
N GLU A 104 -24.65 4.51 -5.36
CA GLU A 104 -23.51 3.64 -5.57
C GLU A 104 -22.94 3.81 -6.98
N LEU A 105 -21.65 3.59 -7.16
CA LEU A 105 -20.97 3.56 -8.45
C LEU A 105 -20.26 2.21 -8.60
N LYS A 106 -20.51 1.51 -9.70
CA LYS A 106 -19.83 0.26 -10.04
C LYS A 106 -18.64 0.55 -10.94
N PHE A 107 -17.58 -0.22 -10.78
CA PHE A 107 -16.43 -0.15 -11.67
C PHE A 107 -15.78 -1.52 -11.83
N THR A 108 -15.07 -1.68 -12.93
CA THR A 108 -14.30 -2.87 -13.27
C THR A 108 -12.92 -2.44 -13.79
N ASN A 109 -12.16 -3.36 -14.38
CA ASN A 109 -10.93 -3.01 -15.10
C ASN A 109 -11.21 -2.38 -16.49
N ASP A 110 -12.47 -2.27 -16.89
CA ASP A 110 -12.91 -1.45 -18.02
C ASP A 110 -13.44 -0.12 -17.47
N PHE A 111 -12.72 0.96 -17.72
CA PHE A 111 -13.10 2.31 -17.28
C PHE A 111 -14.48 2.75 -17.82
N ALA A 112 -14.92 2.22 -18.97
CA ALA A 112 -16.22 2.57 -19.54
C ALA A 112 -17.38 2.27 -18.58
N VAL A 113 -17.23 1.28 -17.68
CA VAL A 113 -18.25 0.97 -16.67
C VAL A 113 -18.39 2.12 -15.67
N LEU A 114 -17.30 2.64 -15.12
CA LEU A 114 -17.33 3.78 -14.20
C LEU A 114 -17.81 5.04 -14.91
N ASP A 115 -17.34 5.30 -16.12
CA ASP A 115 -17.74 6.46 -16.92
C ASP A 115 -19.27 6.48 -17.15
N ALA A 116 -19.86 5.33 -17.52
CA ALA A 116 -21.29 5.19 -17.69
C ALA A 116 -22.07 5.38 -16.37
N GLU A 117 -21.58 4.84 -15.26
CA GLU A 117 -22.19 5.01 -13.93
C GLU A 117 -22.21 6.49 -13.50
N VAL A 118 -21.10 7.21 -13.69
CA VAL A 118 -21.00 8.63 -13.36
C VAL A 118 -21.92 9.46 -14.26
N ARG A 119 -21.88 9.29 -15.58
CA ARG A 119 -22.74 10.02 -16.52
C ARG A 119 -24.23 9.75 -16.29
N GLY A 120 -24.59 8.51 -15.93
CA GLY A 120 -25.97 8.14 -15.67
C GLY A 120 -26.54 8.71 -14.36
N LYS A 121 -25.73 8.73 -13.30
CA LYS A 121 -26.17 9.16 -11.96
C LYS A 121 -25.94 10.65 -11.68
N PHE A 122 -24.94 11.24 -12.35
CA PHE A 122 -24.57 12.64 -12.23
C PHE A 122 -24.56 13.34 -13.60
N PRO A 123 -25.68 13.36 -14.34
CA PRO A 123 -25.72 13.88 -15.71
C PRO A 123 -25.29 15.34 -15.82
N LYS A 124 -25.48 16.15 -14.77
CA LYS A 124 -25.04 17.55 -14.72
C LYS A 124 -23.51 17.70 -14.65
N GLU A 125 -22.83 16.69 -14.16
CA GLU A 125 -21.38 16.68 -14.02
C GLU A 125 -20.66 16.07 -15.24
N ALA A 126 -21.39 15.53 -16.22
CA ALA A 126 -20.81 14.77 -17.34
C ALA A 126 -19.69 15.50 -18.09
N ALA A 127 -19.85 16.81 -18.36
CA ALA A 127 -18.83 17.61 -19.03
C ALA A 127 -17.62 17.91 -18.13
N GLY A 128 -17.85 18.17 -16.84
CA GLY A 128 -16.79 18.35 -15.85
C GLY A 128 -15.98 17.07 -15.62
N TRP A 129 -16.69 15.95 -15.51
CA TRP A 129 -16.09 14.62 -15.41
C TRP A 129 -15.16 14.31 -16.59
N GLU A 130 -15.61 14.58 -17.81
CA GLU A 130 -14.79 14.37 -19.02
C GLU A 130 -13.50 15.21 -18.99
N ARG A 131 -13.60 16.49 -18.59
CA ARG A 131 -12.41 17.35 -18.45
C ARG A 131 -11.47 16.86 -17.37
N LEU A 132 -11.98 16.44 -16.21
CA LEU A 132 -11.17 15.86 -15.13
C LEU A 132 -10.44 14.60 -15.59
N VAL A 133 -11.15 13.67 -16.24
CA VAL A 133 -10.56 12.42 -16.75
C VAL A 133 -9.48 12.73 -17.80
N GLN A 134 -9.72 13.69 -18.70
CA GLN A 134 -8.73 14.09 -19.69
C GLN A 134 -7.50 14.73 -19.03
N MET A 135 -7.68 15.59 -18.03
CA MET A 135 -6.57 16.16 -17.25
C MET A 135 -5.77 15.05 -16.57
N VAL A 136 -6.42 14.12 -15.89
CA VAL A 136 -5.75 12.97 -15.24
C VAL A 136 -4.94 12.16 -16.24
N ARG A 137 -5.46 11.90 -17.45
CA ARG A 137 -4.75 11.12 -18.48
C ARG A 137 -3.47 11.79 -18.97
N THR A 138 -3.44 13.12 -19.03
CA THR A 138 -2.34 13.89 -19.61
C THR A 138 -1.38 14.50 -18.59
N PHE A 139 -1.75 14.47 -17.31
CA PHE A 139 -0.94 15.06 -16.24
C PHE A 139 0.39 14.28 -16.05
N ASP A 140 1.50 15.03 -15.91
CA ASP A 140 2.80 14.46 -15.56
C ASP A 140 2.88 14.22 -14.04
N ASP A 141 2.46 13.04 -13.63
CA ASP A 141 2.40 12.60 -12.23
C ASP A 141 3.73 12.08 -11.67
N VAL A 142 4.76 11.96 -12.53
CA VAL A 142 6.08 11.41 -12.15
C VAL A 142 7.19 12.47 -12.08
N SER A 143 6.89 13.74 -12.35
CA SER A 143 7.84 14.83 -12.25
C SER A 143 8.39 14.96 -10.83
N LEU A 144 9.72 14.96 -10.69
CA LEU A 144 10.39 15.11 -9.40
C LEU A 144 10.32 16.55 -8.87
N ASP A 145 10.13 17.53 -9.76
CA ASP A 145 10.11 18.97 -9.44
C ASP A 145 8.69 19.54 -9.30
N ALA A 146 7.64 18.69 -9.40
CA ALA A 146 6.26 19.15 -9.29
C ALA A 146 5.97 19.74 -7.91
N ARG A 147 5.35 20.94 -7.89
CA ARG A 147 4.90 21.56 -6.64
C ARG A 147 3.64 20.86 -6.12
N PRO A 148 3.53 20.66 -4.80
CA PRO A 148 2.31 20.11 -4.21
C PRO A 148 1.10 20.98 -4.51
N MET A 149 -0.02 20.34 -4.89
CA MET A 149 -1.32 20.99 -5.14
C MET A 149 -2.42 20.22 -4.43
N SER A 150 -3.41 20.91 -3.89
CA SER A 150 -4.61 20.29 -3.32
C SER A 150 -5.40 19.54 -4.40
N ALA A 151 -5.56 18.24 -4.25
CA ALA A 151 -6.37 17.45 -5.17
C ALA A 151 -7.85 17.87 -5.11
N ARG A 152 -8.38 18.15 -3.91
CA ARG A 152 -9.76 18.62 -3.77
C ARG A 152 -10.00 19.96 -4.44
N ALA A 153 -9.06 20.90 -4.35
CA ALA A 153 -9.16 22.19 -5.04
C ALA A 153 -9.19 22.00 -6.56
N VAL A 154 -8.28 21.21 -7.12
CA VAL A 154 -8.26 20.95 -8.57
C VAL A 154 -9.52 20.22 -9.02
N VAL A 155 -9.99 19.19 -8.31
CA VAL A 155 -11.22 18.48 -8.67
C VAL A 155 -12.44 19.39 -8.60
N ALA A 156 -12.51 20.31 -7.64
CA ALA A 156 -13.62 21.27 -7.50
C ALA A 156 -13.74 22.26 -8.68
N GLU A 157 -12.67 22.47 -9.46
CA GLU A 157 -12.73 23.25 -10.72
C GLU A 157 -13.50 22.51 -11.82
N HIS A 158 -13.70 21.21 -11.69
CA HIS A 158 -14.35 20.37 -12.69
C HIS A 158 -15.68 19.79 -12.21
N ILE A 159 -15.77 19.36 -10.96
CA ILE A 159 -16.91 18.67 -10.35
C ILE A 159 -17.51 19.55 -9.26
N ALA A 160 -18.74 19.97 -9.44
CA ALA A 160 -19.47 20.81 -8.49
C ALA A 160 -20.23 19.97 -7.45
N ASP A 161 -20.64 18.74 -7.78
CA ASP A 161 -21.39 17.87 -6.90
C ASP A 161 -20.50 17.29 -5.79
N PRO A 162 -20.78 17.61 -4.51
CA PRO A 162 -19.95 17.15 -3.40
C PRO A 162 -20.05 15.63 -3.16
N LEU A 163 -21.18 15.00 -3.51
CA LEU A 163 -21.33 13.55 -3.37
C LEU A 163 -20.43 12.82 -4.38
N LEU A 164 -20.45 13.24 -5.65
CA LEU A 164 -19.56 12.66 -6.66
C LEU A 164 -18.09 12.86 -6.28
N THR A 165 -17.71 14.07 -5.83
CA THR A 165 -16.35 14.33 -5.33
C THR A 165 -15.98 13.35 -4.22
N ASP A 166 -16.81 13.21 -3.18
CA ASP A 166 -16.53 12.31 -2.07
C ASP A 166 -16.47 10.83 -2.51
N MET A 167 -17.32 10.41 -3.46
CA MET A 167 -17.30 9.06 -4.03
C MET A 167 -16.02 8.78 -4.82
N ILE A 168 -15.50 9.76 -5.58
CA ILE A 168 -14.23 9.63 -6.30
C ILE A 168 -13.06 9.52 -5.31
N PHE A 169 -13.05 10.37 -4.27
CA PHE A 169 -11.94 10.41 -3.30
C PHE A 169 -11.91 9.19 -2.37
N CYS A 170 -13.04 8.58 -2.05
CA CYS A 170 -13.08 7.48 -1.09
C CYS A 170 -12.13 6.32 -1.44
N PRO A 171 -12.18 5.69 -2.62
CA PRO A 171 -11.24 4.65 -3.00
C PRO A 171 -9.79 5.16 -3.10
N VAL A 172 -9.60 6.35 -3.68
CA VAL A 172 -8.28 6.93 -3.93
C VAL A 172 -7.53 7.20 -2.62
N MET A 173 -8.23 7.73 -1.61
CA MET A 173 -7.63 8.01 -0.31
C MET A 173 -7.37 6.72 0.49
N TYR A 174 -8.30 5.77 0.48
CA TYR A 174 -8.11 4.48 1.16
C TYR A 174 -6.96 3.65 0.58
N TYR A 175 -6.59 3.88 -0.68
CA TYR A 175 -5.49 3.17 -1.34
C TYR A 175 -4.18 3.96 -1.39
N GLY A 176 -4.17 5.24 -0.96
CA GLY A 176 -2.92 5.97 -1.11
C GLY A 176 -2.78 7.33 -0.42
N SER A 177 -3.66 7.77 0.50
CA SER A 177 -3.43 9.06 1.16
C SER A 177 -2.78 8.95 2.52
N ALA A 178 -1.66 9.68 2.71
CA ALA A 178 -1.07 9.95 4.02
C ALA A 178 -1.60 11.23 4.66
N GLN A 179 -2.39 12.02 3.93
CA GLN A 179 -2.97 13.29 4.37
C GLN A 179 -4.43 13.13 4.73
N GLU A 180 -4.88 13.85 5.75
CA GLU A 180 -6.26 13.90 6.16
C GLU A 180 -7.07 14.79 5.21
N ARG A 181 -8.27 14.35 4.84
CA ARG A 181 -9.30 15.09 4.07
C ARG A 181 -8.91 15.54 2.67
N ASP A 182 -7.64 15.47 2.30
CA ASP A 182 -7.12 15.85 0.99
C ASP A 182 -5.90 15.01 0.64
N MET A 183 -5.32 15.23 -0.51
CA MET A 183 -4.04 14.68 -0.93
C MET A 183 -3.39 15.58 -1.99
N ASP A 184 -2.11 15.36 -2.24
CA ASP A 184 -1.43 16.01 -3.36
C ASP A 184 -2.02 15.54 -4.69
N PHE A 185 -2.27 16.47 -5.61
CA PHE A 185 -2.93 16.17 -6.89
C PHE A 185 -2.15 15.17 -7.75
N ALA A 186 -0.81 15.21 -7.75
CA ALA A 186 -0.04 14.20 -8.46
C ALA A 186 -0.27 12.79 -7.88
N GLN A 187 -0.38 12.65 -6.55
CA GLN A 187 -0.73 11.38 -5.93
C GLN A 187 -2.17 10.95 -6.24
N PHE A 188 -3.11 11.91 -6.27
CA PHE A 188 -4.47 11.66 -6.73
C PHE A 188 -4.48 11.09 -8.15
N VAL A 189 -3.73 11.71 -9.07
CA VAL A 189 -3.63 11.25 -10.47
C VAL A 189 -3.04 9.85 -10.54
N ILE A 190 -1.94 9.57 -9.80
CA ILE A 190 -1.36 8.22 -9.72
C ILE A 190 -2.41 7.20 -9.29
N MET A 191 -3.14 7.49 -8.20
CA MET A 191 -4.13 6.56 -7.66
C MET A 191 -5.38 6.46 -8.54
N PHE A 192 -5.86 7.55 -9.12
CA PHE A 192 -6.96 7.53 -10.07
C PHE A 192 -6.65 6.64 -11.29
N LYS A 193 -5.47 6.84 -11.90
CA LYS A 193 -4.99 5.99 -13.00
C LYS A 193 -4.91 4.52 -12.56
N ALA A 194 -4.28 4.27 -11.43
CA ALA A 194 -4.03 2.93 -10.92
C ALA A 194 -5.30 2.13 -10.58
N LEU A 195 -6.34 2.80 -10.04
CA LEU A 195 -7.59 2.16 -9.62
C LEU A 195 -8.61 2.09 -10.76
N TYR A 196 -8.83 3.21 -11.45
CA TYR A 196 -9.97 3.37 -12.35
C TYR A 196 -9.62 3.19 -13.83
N LEU A 197 -8.43 3.64 -14.26
CA LEU A 197 -8.04 3.54 -15.68
C LEU A 197 -7.32 2.21 -15.98
N GLU A 198 -6.62 1.63 -15.01
CA GLU A 198 -5.88 0.38 -15.16
C GLU A 198 -6.60 -0.77 -14.44
N GLY A 199 -6.87 -0.66 -13.14
CA GLY A 199 -7.72 -1.58 -12.40
C GLY A 199 -7.00 -2.49 -11.42
N PHE A 200 -7.67 -3.57 -11.02
CA PHE A 200 -7.28 -4.46 -9.93
C PHE A 200 -7.00 -5.89 -10.40
N ALA A 201 -6.00 -6.49 -9.78
CA ALA A 201 -5.76 -7.92 -9.87
C ALA A 201 -5.20 -8.49 -8.57
N ARG A 202 -5.27 -9.80 -8.42
CA ARG A 202 -4.71 -10.50 -7.27
C ARG A 202 -4.20 -11.87 -7.70
N PRO A 203 -3.01 -12.32 -7.26
CA PRO A 203 -2.62 -13.72 -7.37
C PRO A 203 -3.53 -14.61 -6.52
N LEU A 204 -3.83 -15.82 -6.96
CA LEU A 204 -4.65 -16.78 -6.18
C LEU A 204 -4.06 -16.99 -4.78
N ASP A 205 -2.75 -17.25 -4.68
CA ASP A 205 -2.03 -17.42 -3.41
C ASP A 205 -1.64 -16.09 -2.73
N GLY A 206 -2.19 -14.96 -3.19
CA GLY A 206 -1.97 -13.66 -2.60
C GLY A 206 -0.56 -13.10 -2.78
N VAL A 207 -0.16 -12.21 -1.88
CA VAL A 207 1.11 -11.47 -1.96
C VAL A 207 2.34 -12.36 -1.94
N ARG A 208 2.23 -13.58 -1.41
CA ARG A 208 3.35 -14.54 -1.35
C ARG A 208 3.94 -14.87 -2.72
N VAL A 209 3.10 -14.88 -3.77
CA VAL A 209 3.57 -15.09 -5.15
C VAL A 209 4.54 -13.99 -5.54
N ILE A 210 4.14 -12.73 -5.33
CA ILE A 210 4.95 -11.56 -5.66
C ILE A 210 6.26 -11.58 -4.88
N ILE A 211 6.20 -11.78 -3.56
CA ILE A 211 7.39 -11.83 -2.70
C ILE A 211 8.35 -12.93 -3.15
N ARG A 212 7.84 -14.13 -3.43
CA ARG A 212 8.65 -15.26 -3.89
C ARG A 212 9.39 -14.94 -5.18
N VAL A 213 8.70 -14.38 -6.16
CA VAL A 213 9.31 -13.98 -7.44
C VAL A 213 10.40 -12.94 -7.23
N LEU A 214 10.12 -11.89 -6.43
CA LEU A 214 11.12 -10.85 -6.17
C LEU A 214 12.36 -11.41 -5.45
N LEU A 215 12.19 -12.25 -4.45
CA LEU A 215 13.32 -12.88 -3.74
C LEU A 215 14.14 -13.77 -4.66
N GLU A 216 13.49 -14.52 -5.54
CA GLU A 216 14.17 -15.39 -6.49
C GLU A 216 14.96 -14.57 -7.53
N LYS A 217 14.38 -13.51 -8.10
CA LYS A 217 15.11 -12.60 -9.02
C LYS A 217 16.30 -11.94 -8.32
N PHE A 218 16.15 -11.51 -7.05
CA PHE A 218 17.26 -10.94 -6.29
C PHE A 218 18.40 -11.93 -6.07
N ARG A 219 18.05 -13.17 -5.67
CA ARG A 219 19.02 -14.26 -5.50
C ARG A 219 19.74 -14.60 -6.82
N GLN A 220 19.00 -14.75 -7.93
CA GLN A 220 19.55 -15.05 -9.26
C GLN A 220 20.50 -13.95 -9.77
N ALA A 221 20.23 -12.69 -9.41
CA ALA A 221 21.10 -11.56 -9.72
C ALA A 221 22.35 -11.46 -8.80
N GLY A 222 22.54 -12.38 -7.84
CA GLY A 222 23.68 -12.39 -6.92
C GLY A 222 23.54 -11.46 -5.71
N GLY A 223 22.34 -10.97 -5.42
CA GLY A 223 22.09 -10.12 -4.25
C GLY A 223 22.20 -10.87 -2.92
N GLU A 224 22.78 -10.22 -1.91
CA GLU A 224 22.87 -10.71 -0.53
C GLU A 224 21.73 -10.15 0.31
N LYS A 225 21.16 -10.96 1.22
CA LYS A 225 20.16 -10.50 2.19
C LYS A 225 20.50 -10.94 3.60
N ARG A 226 20.28 -10.06 4.58
CA ARG A 226 20.36 -10.34 6.01
C ARG A 226 18.99 -10.11 6.64
N MET A 227 18.35 -11.22 7.03
CA MET A 227 17.04 -11.21 7.69
C MET A 227 17.22 -11.30 9.21
N LYS A 228 16.23 -10.82 9.98
CA LYS A 228 16.28 -10.71 11.45
C LYS A 228 17.46 -9.86 11.93
N CYS A 229 17.88 -8.91 11.12
CA CYS A 229 19.03 -8.07 11.38
C CYS A 229 18.78 -6.72 10.69
N GLY A 230 18.17 -5.78 11.37
CA GLY A 230 17.91 -4.42 10.87
C GLY A 230 19.11 -3.50 11.10
N VAL A 231 19.03 -2.29 10.54
CA VAL A 231 19.92 -1.19 10.90
C VAL A 231 19.39 -0.58 12.20
N SER A 232 20.25 -0.47 13.21
CA SER A 232 19.96 0.19 14.48
C SER A 232 20.42 1.64 14.50
N ARG A 233 21.45 1.99 13.71
CA ARG A 233 21.99 3.34 13.64
C ARG A 233 22.76 3.58 12.34
N ILE A 234 22.66 4.79 11.80
CA ILE A 234 23.49 5.32 10.72
C ILE A 234 24.54 6.25 11.33
N ILE A 235 25.82 5.98 11.09
CA ILE A 235 26.90 6.86 11.53
C ILE A 235 27.21 7.84 10.41
N GLU A 236 27.09 9.12 10.74
CA GLU A 236 27.32 10.22 9.83
C GLU A 236 28.76 10.74 9.99
N GLU A 237 29.49 10.84 8.90
CA GLU A 237 30.82 11.45 8.85
C GLU A 237 30.92 12.26 7.55
N GLN A 238 31.35 13.50 7.65
CA GLN A 238 31.56 14.40 6.50
C GLN A 238 30.35 14.49 5.53
N GLY A 239 29.13 14.56 6.08
CA GLY A 239 27.90 14.67 5.28
C GLY A 239 27.48 13.37 4.56
N ARG A 240 28.01 12.23 4.97
CA ARG A 240 27.74 10.92 4.38
C ARG A 240 27.35 9.89 5.44
N ALA A 241 26.54 8.92 5.05
CA ALA A 241 26.33 7.68 5.81
C ALA A 241 27.62 6.85 5.67
N ALA A 242 28.50 6.97 6.65
CA ALA A 242 29.82 6.32 6.62
C ALA A 242 29.74 4.85 7.01
N ARG A 243 28.92 4.52 8.04
CA ARG A 243 28.74 3.16 8.54
C ARG A 243 27.30 2.92 8.97
N LEU A 244 26.84 1.70 8.80
CA LEU A 244 25.55 1.21 9.26
C LEU A 244 25.78 0.21 10.39
N ILE A 245 25.31 0.52 11.59
CA ILE A 245 25.34 -0.41 12.72
C ILE A 245 24.08 -1.27 12.67
N LEU A 246 24.25 -2.58 12.72
CA LEU A 246 23.14 -3.53 12.69
C LEU A 246 22.65 -3.90 14.09
N ASP A 247 21.48 -4.54 14.18
CA ASP A 247 20.87 -4.94 15.46
C ASP A 247 21.74 -5.97 16.24
N ASP A 248 22.62 -6.70 15.57
CA ASP A 248 23.59 -7.64 16.16
C ASP A 248 24.96 -7.01 16.52
N GLY A 249 25.09 -5.70 16.35
CA GLY A 249 26.31 -4.95 16.60
C GLY A 249 27.34 -5.02 15.46
N SER A 250 27.10 -5.77 14.41
CA SER A 250 27.99 -5.78 13.24
C SER A 250 27.85 -4.49 12.44
N GLU A 251 28.89 -4.16 11.66
CA GLU A 251 28.96 -2.95 10.87
C GLU A 251 28.99 -3.26 9.37
N LEU A 252 28.32 -2.42 8.59
CA LEU A 252 28.40 -2.40 7.13
C LEU A 252 28.83 -1.02 6.63
N THR A 253 29.55 -1.01 5.52
CA THR A 253 29.85 0.20 4.76
C THR A 253 29.34 0.07 3.34
N ALA A 254 28.97 1.19 2.72
CA ALA A 254 28.50 1.21 1.35
C ALA A 254 28.79 2.55 0.66
N ASP A 255 28.98 2.51 -0.66
CA ASP A 255 29.06 3.74 -1.47
C ASP A 255 27.71 4.47 -1.45
N HIS A 256 26.62 3.73 -1.49
CA HIS A 256 25.23 4.23 -1.49
C HIS A 256 24.36 3.46 -0.50
N VAL A 257 23.44 4.17 0.15
CA VAL A 257 22.42 3.59 1.02
C VAL A 257 21.04 4.00 0.50
N ILE A 258 20.16 3.02 0.28
CA ILE A 258 18.74 3.29 -0.08
C ILE A 258 17.86 2.78 1.06
N SER A 259 17.12 3.68 1.67
CA SER A 259 16.18 3.34 2.73
C SER A 259 14.76 3.18 2.19
N SER A 260 14.13 2.04 2.49
CA SER A 260 12.76 1.71 2.13
C SER A 260 11.82 1.63 3.33
N ILE A 261 12.28 2.06 4.52
CA ILE A 261 11.55 1.91 5.79
C ILE A 261 10.69 3.12 6.15
N GLY A 262 10.73 4.18 5.36
CA GLY A 262 10.04 5.45 5.61
C GLY A 262 10.99 6.59 5.97
N TYR A 263 10.54 7.84 5.71
CA TYR A 263 11.34 9.03 6.00
C TYR A 263 11.55 9.22 7.52
N PRO A 264 10.49 9.23 8.37
CA PRO A 264 10.67 9.43 9.80
C PRO A 264 11.54 8.34 10.45
N GLU A 265 11.33 7.09 10.06
CA GLU A 265 12.09 5.95 10.57
C GLU A 265 13.57 6.03 10.16
N THR A 266 13.84 6.51 8.94
CA THR A 266 15.21 6.71 8.45
C THR A 266 15.91 7.83 9.23
N MET A 267 15.23 8.95 9.47
CA MET A 267 15.78 10.06 10.24
C MET A 267 16.09 9.66 11.69
N GLN A 268 15.25 8.83 12.31
CA GLN A 268 15.55 8.28 13.64
C GLN A 268 16.84 7.44 13.66
N LEU A 269 17.15 6.72 12.58
CA LEU A 269 18.43 5.98 12.49
C LEU A 269 19.65 6.91 12.39
N CYS A 270 19.48 8.14 11.89
CA CYS A 270 20.52 9.16 11.83
C CYS A 270 20.79 9.82 13.18
N GLY A 271 19.94 9.64 14.16
CA GLY A 271 20.14 10.04 15.55
C GLY A 271 19.33 11.24 16.02
N PRO A 272 19.54 11.66 17.30
CA PRO A 272 18.66 12.62 17.98
C PRO A 272 18.56 14.00 17.31
N ALA A 273 19.58 14.41 16.57
CA ALA A 273 19.56 15.70 15.86
C ALA A 273 18.43 15.81 14.83
N HIS A 274 17.90 14.67 14.36
CA HIS A 274 16.86 14.59 13.33
C HIS A 274 15.48 14.18 13.90
N GLU A 275 15.34 13.97 15.21
CA GLU A 275 14.07 13.52 15.83
C GLU A 275 12.93 14.51 15.61
N THR A 276 13.17 15.81 15.83
CA THR A 276 12.14 16.85 15.64
C THR A 276 11.61 16.88 14.19
N GLU A 277 12.50 16.73 13.21
CA GLU A 277 12.11 16.68 11.81
C GLU A 277 11.33 15.39 11.49
N ALA A 278 11.75 14.25 12.02
CA ALA A 278 11.08 12.97 11.91
C ALA A 278 9.67 13.03 12.50
N GLU A 279 9.52 13.56 13.72
CA GLU A 279 8.23 13.72 14.39
C GLU A 279 7.29 14.66 13.61
N GLY A 280 7.81 15.80 13.12
CA GLY A 280 7.05 16.77 12.35
C GLY A 280 6.54 16.26 11.00
N ASN A 281 7.03 15.13 10.50
CA ASN A 281 6.58 14.49 9.27
C ASN A 281 6.11 13.04 9.47
N THR A 282 5.77 12.64 10.70
CA THR A 282 5.22 11.30 10.95
C THR A 282 3.75 11.23 10.56
N GLY A 283 3.38 10.20 9.79
CA GLY A 283 2.00 9.97 9.37
C GLY A 283 1.08 9.62 10.55
N ALA A 284 -0.11 10.22 10.57
CA ALA A 284 -1.11 10.03 11.63
C ALA A 284 -2.19 8.99 11.27
N LEU A 285 -2.27 8.59 10.00
CA LEU A 285 -3.32 7.69 9.50
C LEU A 285 -2.90 6.25 9.61
N SER A 286 -3.69 5.50 10.36
CA SER A 286 -3.50 4.06 10.55
C SER A 286 -4.82 3.33 10.34
N PHE A 287 -4.75 2.02 10.14
CA PHE A 287 -5.91 1.18 9.89
C PHE A 287 -6.03 0.05 10.92
N VAL A 288 -7.26 -0.40 11.10
CA VAL A 288 -7.57 -1.74 11.57
C VAL A 288 -8.10 -2.55 10.41
N GLU A 289 -7.86 -3.85 10.43
CA GLU A 289 -8.48 -4.77 9.49
C GLU A 289 -9.00 -6.00 10.21
N THR A 290 -10.26 -6.33 9.98
CA THR A 290 -10.88 -7.57 10.43
C THR A 290 -10.85 -8.61 9.32
N ILE A 291 -10.59 -9.87 9.67
CA ILE A 291 -10.61 -11.01 8.75
C ILE A 291 -11.53 -12.06 9.33
N SER A 292 -12.54 -12.45 8.57
CA SER A 292 -13.39 -13.60 8.86
C SER A 292 -13.13 -14.69 7.84
N VAL A 293 -12.92 -15.92 8.31
CA VAL A 293 -12.72 -17.10 7.48
C VAL A 293 -13.93 -18.00 7.62
N PHE A 294 -14.50 -18.39 6.49
CA PHE A 294 -15.69 -19.25 6.42
C PHE A 294 -15.40 -20.56 5.71
N ARG A 295 -16.20 -21.59 5.97
CA ARG A 295 -16.08 -22.92 5.34
C ARG A 295 -16.31 -22.86 3.82
N GLU A 296 -17.16 -21.95 3.36
CA GLU A 296 -17.57 -21.80 1.96
C GLU A 296 -17.28 -20.38 1.46
N ALA A 297 -17.16 -20.22 0.14
CA ALA A 297 -17.00 -18.91 -0.48
C ALA A 297 -18.20 -17.99 -0.20
N PRO A 298 -17.99 -16.67 -0.05
CA PRO A 298 -19.07 -15.70 0.22
C PRO A 298 -20.21 -15.69 -0.82
N ALA A 299 -19.95 -16.13 -2.03
CA ALA A 299 -20.96 -16.32 -3.08
C ALA A 299 -22.09 -17.28 -2.67
N ALA A 300 -21.84 -18.23 -1.77
CA ALA A 300 -22.84 -19.18 -1.30
C ALA A 300 -24.02 -18.56 -0.54
N TRP A 301 -23.86 -17.29 -0.10
CA TRP A 301 -24.93 -16.54 0.57
C TRP A 301 -25.12 -15.12 -0.01
N GLY A 302 -24.82 -14.96 -1.31
CA GLY A 302 -25.14 -13.74 -2.05
C GLY A 302 -24.06 -12.64 -2.04
N TRP A 303 -22.85 -12.90 -1.51
CA TRP A 303 -21.73 -11.95 -1.53
C TRP A 303 -20.70 -12.29 -2.62
N GLY A 304 -21.16 -12.76 -3.78
CA GLY A 304 -20.31 -13.23 -4.88
C GLY A 304 -20.00 -12.20 -5.96
N ASP A 305 -20.72 -11.08 -6.00
CA ASP A 305 -20.66 -10.15 -7.11
C ASP A 305 -19.49 -9.16 -7.04
N ASP A 306 -19.28 -8.56 -5.87
CA ASP A 306 -18.27 -7.52 -5.71
C ASP A 306 -16.96 -8.10 -5.17
N THR A 307 -15.85 -7.65 -5.73
CA THR A 307 -14.50 -7.97 -5.28
C THR A 307 -14.10 -7.05 -4.13
N ILE A 308 -14.34 -5.74 -4.31
CA ILE A 308 -14.08 -4.70 -3.30
C ILE A 308 -15.29 -3.77 -3.24
N VAL A 309 -15.70 -3.40 -2.02
CA VAL A 309 -16.69 -2.36 -1.78
C VAL A 309 -16.05 -1.27 -0.92
N PHE A 310 -15.93 -0.08 -1.48
CA PHE A 310 -15.59 1.12 -0.73
C PHE A 310 -16.88 1.73 -0.21
N PHE A 311 -16.99 1.85 1.11
CA PHE A 311 -18.26 2.34 1.68
C PHE A 311 -18.07 3.58 2.54
N ASN A 312 -19.10 4.41 2.56
CA ASN A 312 -19.25 5.50 3.52
C ASN A 312 -20.73 5.59 3.96
N ASP A 313 -20.95 5.69 5.27
CA ASP A 313 -22.27 5.77 5.91
C ASP A 313 -22.52 7.16 6.54
N SER A 314 -21.91 8.18 6.00
CA SER A 314 -22.04 9.56 6.46
C SER A 314 -22.52 10.47 5.35
N ALA A 315 -23.12 11.60 5.69
CA ALA A 315 -23.54 12.62 4.71
C ALA A 315 -22.36 13.15 3.88
N ARG A 316 -21.16 13.17 4.46
CA ARG A 316 -19.90 13.54 3.81
C ARG A 316 -18.83 12.50 4.13
N PHE A 317 -17.96 12.24 3.19
CA PHE A 317 -16.77 11.40 3.42
C PHE A 317 -15.71 12.18 4.16
N ASP A 318 -15.34 11.70 5.35
CA ASP A 318 -14.30 12.29 6.20
C ASP A 318 -13.16 11.28 6.39
N TYR A 319 -12.11 11.42 5.59
CA TYR A 319 -10.91 10.60 5.70
C TYR A 319 -9.91 11.31 6.62
N ALA A 320 -9.98 11.01 7.91
CA ALA A 320 -9.12 11.62 8.92
C ALA A 320 -8.80 10.62 10.04
N ARG A 321 -7.81 10.94 10.85
CA ARG A 321 -7.49 10.17 12.05
C ARG A 321 -8.77 10.02 12.91
N ALA A 322 -9.13 8.80 13.20
CA ALA A 322 -10.33 8.48 13.95
C ALA A 322 -10.33 9.18 15.33
N GLU A 323 -11.42 9.81 15.70
CA GLU A 323 -11.62 10.41 17.05
C GLU A 323 -11.71 9.33 18.14
N ARG A 324 -12.24 8.15 17.78
CA ARG A 324 -12.26 6.94 18.59
C ARG A 324 -11.16 5.99 18.15
N GLN A 325 -11.03 4.84 18.79
CA GLN A 325 -10.07 3.80 18.38
C GLN A 325 -10.25 3.38 16.92
N VAL A 326 -11.50 3.37 16.42
CA VAL A 326 -11.85 3.03 15.04
C VAL A 326 -12.96 3.95 14.55
N ASP A 327 -12.87 4.40 13.32
CA ASP A 327 -13.97 5.03 12.59
C ASP A 327 -14.66 3.98 11.69
N THR A 328 -15.87 3.59 12.05
CA THR A 328 -16.66 2.61 11.29
C THR A 328 -17.62 3.22 10.27
N ARG A 329 -17.60 4.57 10.14
CA ARG A 329 -18.47 5.27 9.17
C ARG A 329 -18.07 5.04 7.73
N SER A 330 -16.78 4.75 7.48
CA SER A 330 -16.29 4.43 6.16
C SER A 330 -15.25 3.31 6.20
N GLY A 331 -15.01 2.67 5.07
CA GLY A 331 -14.04 1.59 5.00
C GLY A 331 -13.99 0.88 3.65
N VAL A 332 -13.24 -0.21 3.65
CA VAL A 332 -13.06 -1.08 2.48
C VAL A 332 -13.41 -2.51 2.85
N ILE A 333 -14.38 -3.06 2.16
CA ILE A 333 -14.69 -4.50 2.19
C ILE A 333 -13.93 -5.18 1.06
N CYS A 334 -13.30 -6.31 1.34
CA CYS A 334 -12.63 -7.11 0.32
C CYS A 334 -13.04 -8.58 0.42
N PHE A 335 -13.42 -9.14 -0.72
CA PHE A 335 -13.69 -10.57 -0.92
C PHE A 335 -12.62 -11.18 -1.83
N PRO A 336 -11.53 -11.73 -1.27
CA PRO A 336 -10.50 -12.39 -2.07
C PRO A 336 -11.03 -13.49 -2.99
N ASN A 337 -12.14 -14.16 -2.61
CA ASN A 337 -12.78 -15.21 -3.41
C ASN A 337 -13.39 -14.72 -4.73
N ASN A 338 -13.67 -13.42 -4.86
CA ASN A 338 -14.44 -12.87 -5.99
C ASN A 338 -13.56 -12.30 -7.12
N PHE A 339 -12.24 -12.57 -7.10
CA PHE A 339 -11.40 -12.36 -8.28
C PHE A 339 -11.65 -13.45 -9.33
N ASP A 340 -11.32 -13.17 -10.58
CA ASP A 340 -11.45 -14.13 -11.67
C ASP A 340 -10.21 -15.03 -11.73
N TYR A 341 -10.26 -16.13 -11.01
CA TYR A 341 -9.19 -17.13 -10.99
C TYR A 341 -9.34 -18.22 -12.09
N GLY A 342 -10.23 -18.02 -13.05
CA GLY A 342 -10.56 -19.05 -14.04
C GLY A 342 -11.11 -20.30 -13.36
N THR A 343 -10.42 -21.43 -13.49
CA THR A 343 -10.79 -22.69 -12.84
C THR A 343 -10.31 -22.82 -11.39
N GLY A 344 -9.46 -21.89 -10.92
CA GLY A 344 -8.94 -21.89 -9.55
C GLY A 344 -9.97 -21.33 -8.56
N SER A 345 -9.83 -21.72 -7.29
CA SER A 345 -10.63 -21.17 -6.21
C SER A 345 -9.86 -21.20 -4.89
N LEU A 346 -10.24 -20.31 -3.97
CA LEU A 346 -9.74 -20.39 -2.60
C LEU A 346 -10.48 -21.49 -1.84
N PRO A 347 -9.78 -22.26 -0.98
CA PRO A 347 -10.36 -23.38 -0.26
C PRO A 347 -11.37 -22.96 0.82
N GLU A 348 -11.28 -21.72 1.30
CA GLU A 348 -12.12 -21.14 2.35
C GLU A 348 -12.63 -19.78 1.91
N GLY A 349 -13.78 -19.36 2.44
CA GLY A 349 -14.35 -18.04 2.23
C GLY A 349 -13.61 -16.99 3.06
N LEU A 350 -13.31 -15.83 2.48
CA LEU A 350 -12.66 -14.72 3.16
C LEU A 350 -13.52 -13.45 3.05
N PHE A 351 -13.74 -12.82 4.21
CA PHE A 351 -14.38 -11.53 4.32
C PHE A 351 -13.47 -10.60 5.14
N ARG A 352 -12.96 -9.56 4.50
CA ARG A 352 -12.02 -8.62 5.09
C ARG A 352 -12.63 -7.23 5.11
N VAL A 353 -12.46 -6.51 6.22
CA VAL A 353 -12.94 -5.13 6.33
C VAL A 353 -11.87 -4.27 6.98
N THR A 354 -11.49 -3.21 6.28
CA THR A 354 -10.52 -2.21 6.73
C THR A 354 -11.23 -0.90 7.07
N CYS A 355 -10.91 -0.32 8.23
CA CYS A 355 -11.40 0.99 8.67
C CYS A 355 -10.24 1.84 9.21
N LEU A 356 -10.41 3.17 9.18
CA LEU A 356 -9.49 4.11 9.82
C LEU A 356 -9.41 3.87 11.33
N ALA A 357 -8.21 4.03 11.89
CA ALA A 357 -7.96 3.83 13.31
C ALA A 357 -7.01 4.89 13.89
N ASN A 358 -7.08 5.10 15.21
CA ASN A 358 -6.22 6.01 15.93
C ASN A 358 -5.18 5.25 16.75
N TYR A 359 -3.91 5.28 16.29
CA TYR A 359 -2.80 4.60 16.95
C TYR A 359 -2.67 4.96 18.42
N GLY A 360 -2.79 6.26 18.78
CA GLY A 360 -2.62 6.74 20.15
C GLY A 360 -3.60 6.10 21.15
N LEU A 361 -4.79 5.71 20.68
CA LEU A 361 -5.81 5.05 21.50
C LEU A 361 -5.65 3.52 21.57
N TRP A 362 -4.72 2.95 20.78
CA TRP A 362 -4.39 1.53 20.82
C TRP A 362 -3.04 1.23 21.48
N ALA A 363 -2.07 2.13 21.35
CA ALA A 363 -0.66 1.87 21.65
C ALA A 363 -0.40 1.53 23.12
N GLY A 364 -0.95 2.31 24.03
CA GLY A 364 -0.71 2.21 25.48
C GLY A 364 -1.67 1.29 26.24
N LEU A 365 -2.56 0.56 25.56
CA LEU A 365 -3.54 -0.29 26.23
C LEU A 365 -2.87 -1.46 26.98
N PRO A 366 -3.25 -1.74 28.23
CA PRO A 366 -2.94 -3.01 28.88
C PRO A 366 -3.47 -4.18 28.05
N GLU A 367 -2.79 -5.33 28.10
CA GLU A 367 -3.09 -6.45 27.18
C GLU A 367 -4.54 -6.95 27.31
N GLU A 368 -5.06 -7.07 28.52
CA GLU A 368 -6.44 -7.49 28.75
C GLU A 368 -7.44 -6.53 28.08
N ARG A 369 -7.26 -5.22 28.28
CA ARG A 369 -8.08 -4.18 27.66
C ARG A 369 -7.94 -4.19 26.13
N TYR A 370 -6.72 -4.37 25.65
CA TYR A 370 -6.45 -4.47 24.21
C TYR A 370 -7.21 -5.63 23.56
N GLN A 371 -7.21 -6.81 24.16
CA GLN A 371 -7.96 -7.96 23.65
C GLN A 371 -9.48 -7.76 23.71
N ALA A 372 -10.00 -7.17 24.81
CA ALA A 372 -11.41 -6.83 24.94
C ALA A 372 -11.86 -5.81 23.88
N ASP A 373 -11.05 -4.77 23.65
CA ASP A 373 -11.33 -3.74 22.64
C ASP A 373 -11.21 -4.30 21.20
N LYS A 374 -10.27 -5.21 20.92
CA LYS A 374 -10.21 -5.93 19.63
C LYS A 374 -11.53 -6.62 19.32
N LYS A 375 -12.05 -7.40 20.26
CA LYS A 375 -13.32 -8.12 20.09
C LYS A 375 -14.49 -7.17 19.85
N ARG A 376 -14.61 -6.13 20.71
CA ARG A 376 -15.68 -5.12 20.59
C ARG A 376 -15.67 -4.43 19.24
N TRP A 377 -14.49 -3.98 18.79
CA TRP A 377 -14.35 -3.28 17.51
C TRP A 377 -14.47 -4.21 16.32
N PHE A 378 -14.01 -5.46 16.41
CA PHE A 378 -14.28 -6.48 15.40
C PHE A 378 -15.79 -6.56 15.11
N ASP A 379 -16.62 -6.74 16.14
CA ASP A 379 -18.06 -6.84 15.98
C ASP A 379 -18.69 -5.55 15.43
N ALA A 380 -18.20 -4.39 15.86
CA ALA A 380 -18.69 -3.10 15.36
C ALA A 380 -18.38 -2.87 13.89
N ILE A 381 -17.16 -3.20 13.44
CA ILE A 381 -16.73 -3.11 12.05
C ILE A 381 -17.54 -4.05 11.17
N GLN A 382 -17.71 -5.31 11.59
CA GLN A 382 -18.49 -6.29 10.87
C GLN A 382 -19.96 -5.85 10.68
N ARG A 383 -20.60 -5.34 11.72
CA ARG A 383 -21.98 -4.80 11.64
C ARG A 383 -22.07 -3.60 10.71
N SER A 384 -21.10 -2.69 10.74
CA SER A 384 -21.11 -1.52 9.86
C SER A 384 -20.96 -1.93 8.40
N ALA A 385 -19.97 -2.75 8.06
CA ALA A 385 -19.71 -3.18 6.70
C ALA A 385 -20.89 -3.96 6.08
N ARG A 386 -21.53 -4.83 6.85
CA ARG A 386 -22.64 -5.66 6.39
C ARG A 386 -23.87 -4.88 5.92
N ARG A 387 -24.03 -3.60 6.32
CA ARG A 387 -25.10 -2.73 5.82
C ARG A 387 -24.99 -2.43 4.34
N PHE A 388 -23.81 -2.58 3.76
CA PHE A 388 -23.51 -2.37 2.34
C PHE A 388 -23.52 -3.65 1.52
N LEU A 389 -23.94 -4.76 2.10
CA LEU A 389 -23.98 -6.08 1.48
C LEU A 389 -25.41 -6.63 1.49
N PRO A 390 -25.74 -7.59 0.61
CA PRO A 390 -27.01 -8.32 0.70
C PRO A 390 -27.20 -8.87 2.11
N PRO A 391 -28.41 -8.79 2.67
CA PRO A 391 -28.67 -9.23 4.05
C PRO A 391 -28.48 -10.74 4.20
N VAL A 392 -27.73 -11.13 5.23
CA VAL A 392 -27.53 -12.53 5.61
C VAL A 392 -27.76 -12.65 7.11
N ALA A 393 -28.53 -13.65 7.51
CA ALA A 393 -28.85 -13.89 8.92
C ALA A 393 -27.60 -14.23 9.73
N ASP A 394 -27.52 -13.75 10.97
CA ASP A 394 -26.35 -13.93 11.83
C ASP A 394 -26.04 -15.40 12.12
N ASP A 395 -27.06 -16.21 12.28
CA ASP A 395 -26.93 -17.65 12.51
C ASP A 395 -26.31 -18.38 11.30
N VAL A 396 -26.58 -17.92 10.08
CA VAL A 396 -25.98 -18.46 8.84
C VAL A 396 -24.48 -18.20 8.85
N LEU A 397 -24.05 -16.96 9.14
CA LEU A 397 -22.64 -16.62 9.20
C LEU A 397 -21.92 -17.32 10.37
N THR A 398 -22.56 -17.37 11.56
CA THR A 398 -21.97 -18.00 12.74
C THR A 398 -21.72 -19.50 12.53
N ARG A 399 -22.66 -20.22 11.92
CA ARG A 399 -22.48 -21.65 11.63
C ARG A 399 -21.37 -21.94 10.62
N ARG A 400 -21.08 -21.01 9.73
CA ARG A 400 -20.06 -21.15 8.68
C ARG A 400 -18.69 -20.61 9.09
N LEU A 401 -18.63 -19.79 10.13
CA LEU A 401 -17.41 -19.19 10.61
C LEU A 401 -16.41 -20.25 11.11
N VAL A 402 -15.19 -20.18 10.63
CA VAL A 402 -14.09 -21.07 11.03
C VAL A 402 -13.19 -20.37 12.03
N THR A 403 -12.78 -19.17 11.73
CA THR A 403 -11.90 -18.35 12.60
C THR A 403 -11.96 -16.88 12.22
N THR A 404 -11.49 -16.04 13.11
CA THR A 404 -11.36 -14.60 12.89
C THR A 404 -9.98 -14.11 13.30
N ASP A 405 -9.53 -13.03 12.70
CA ASP A 405 -8.38 -12.26 13.16
C ASP A 405 -8.59 -10.76 12.95
N MET A 406 -7.78 -9.95 13.60
CA MET A 406 -7.82 -8.50 13.47
C MET A 406 -6.44 -7.90 13.62
N PHE A 407 -6.00 -7.14 12.64
CA PHE A 407 -4.89 -6.22 12.77
C PHE A 407 -5.31 -4.94 13.46
N THR A 408 -4.37 -4.32 14.15
CA THR A 408 -4.55 -3.00 14.76
C THR A 408 -3.32 -2.14 14.46
N PRO A 409 -3.37 -0.82 14.68
CA PRO A 409 -2.20 0.05 14.55
C PRO A 409 -1.01 -0.41 15.41
N ARG A 410 -1.28 -0.99 16.60
CA ARG A 410 -0.26 -1.59 17.48
C ARG A 410 0.45 -2.76 16.79
N THR A 411 -0.30 -3.59 16.06
CA THR A 411 0.26 -4.71 15.27
C THR A 411 1.13 -4.20 14.13
N VAL A 412 0.66 -3.17 13.39
CA VAL A 412 1.44 -2.53 12.32
C VAL A 412 2.75 -2.02 12.88
N ARG A 413 2.74 -1.20 13.92
CA ARG A 413 3.96 -0.68 14.58
C ARG A 413 4.92 -1.79 14.99
N LYS A 414 4.39 -2.86 15.59
CA LYS A 414 5.20 -3.99 16.08
C LYS A 414 5.96 -4.71 14.96
N PHE A 415 5.30 -4.96 13.83
CA PHE A 415 5.86 -5.82 12.78
C PHE A 415 6.53 -5.07 11.63
N THR A 416 6.19 -3.81 11.40
CA THR A 416 6.80 -3.01 10.33
C THR A 416 7.77 -1.95 10.82
N GLY A 417 7.67 -1.56 12.09
CA GLY A 417 8.46 -0.47 12.64
C GLY A 417 7.92 0.92 12.32
N HIS A 418 6.85 1.05 11.48
CA HIS A 418 6.29 2.35 11.11
C HIS A 418 5.78 3.13 12.33
N LEU A 419 6.28 4.35 12.48
CA LEU A 419 5.88 5.26 13.56
C LEU A 419 4.37 5.48 13.51
N GLN A 420 3.74 5.52 14.67
CA GLN A 420 2.28 5.62 14.84
C GLN A 420 1.46 4.57 14.05
N GLY A 421 2.09 3.47 13.61
CA GLY A 421 1.43 2.48 12.77
C GLY A 421 0.94 3.05 11.44
N ALA A 422 1.61 4.08 10.92
CA ALA A 422 1.23 4.75 9.67
C ALA A 422 1.29 3.79 8.48
N ILE A 423 0.23 3.82 7.65
CA ILE A 423 0.12 2.92 6.49
C ILE A 423 0.73 3.53 5.23
N TYR A 424 0.51 4.82 4.99
CA TYR A 424 1.00 5.49 3.79
C TYR A 424 2.18 6.43 4.06
N GLY A 425 2.89 6.20 5.20
CA GLY A 425 4.11 6.90 5.57
C GLY A 425 3.89 8.37 5.89
N ALA A 426 4.90 9.18 5.59
CA ALA A 426 4.94 10.60 5.87
C ALA A 426 3.95 11.40 5.01
N PRO A 427 3.25 12.42 5.55
CA PRO A 427 2.37 13.29 4.78
C PRO A 427 3.12 14.11 3.71
N ARG A 428 4.29 14.64 4.06
CA ARG A 428 5.15 15.36 3.11
C ARG A 428 6.11 14.37 2.44
N LYS A 429 5.99 14.20 1.13
CA LYS A 429 6.79 13.28 0.33
C LYS A 429 8.12 13.91 -0.12
N VAL A 430 9.16 13.08 -0.21
CA VAL A 430 10.50 13.47 -0.70
C VAL A 430 10.65 12.90 -2.11
N ARG A 431 10.12 13.64 -3.11
CA ARG A 431 9.95 13.13 -4.49
C ARG A 431 11.26 12.70 -5.17
N ASP A 432 12.34 13.43 -4.93
CA ASP A 432 13.67 13.11 -5.47
C ASP A 432 14.41 12.05 -4.64
N GLY A 433 13.84 11.63 -3.51
CA GLY A 433 14.41 10.63 -2.60
C GLY A 433 15.68 11.08 -1.85
N ARG A 434 16.08 12.34 -1.93
CA ARG A 434 17.31 12.85 -1.26
C ARG A 434 17.06 13.06 0.23
N THR A 435 18.09 12.80 1.01
CA THR A 435 18.16 13.18 2.43
C THR A 435 19.20 14.28 2.63
N HIS A 436 19.48 14.65 3.87
CA HIS A 436 20.57 15.54 4.23
C HIS A 436 21.97 14.93 3.99
N LEU A 437 22.06 13.60 3.79
CA LEU A 437 23.31 12.90 3.51
C LEU A 437 23.47 12.62 2.00
N GLU A 438 24.67 12.87 1.47
CA GLU A 438 24.96 12.79 0.03
C GLU A 438 24.72 11.40 -0.58
N ASN A 439 24.86 10.33 0.21
CA ASN A 439 24.76 8.94 -0.24
C ASN A 439 23.62 8.16 0.39
N LEU A 440 22.69 8.81 1.12
CA LEU A 440 21.50 8.20 1.70
C LEU A 440 20.26 8.68 0.96
N TYR A 441 19.50 7.76 0.41
CA TYR A 441 18.31 8.03 -0.40
C TYR A 441 17.11 7.27 0.12
N LEU A 442 15.92 7.80 -0.12
CA LEU A 442 14.63 7.19 0.23
C LEU A 442 13.99 6.58 -1.01
N CYS A 443 13.32 5.46 -0.82
CA CYS A 443 12.40 4.91 -1.82
C CYS A 443 11.10 4.40 -1.16
N GLY A 444 10.11 4.09 -1.98
CA GLY A 444 8.81 3.60 -1.53
C GLY A 444 7.80 4.71 -1.32
N THR A 445 6.91 4.53 -0.37
CA THR A 445 5.74 5.38 -0.15
C THR A 445 6.12 6.84 0.15
N ASP A 446 7.21 7.08 0.86
CA ASP A 446 7.64 8.44 1.23
C ASP A 446 8.36 9.20 0.12
N GLN A 447 8.75 8.51 -0.94
CA GLN A 447 9.16 9.15 -2.19
C GLN A 447 7.95 9.60 -3.03
N GLY A 448 6.75 9.08 -2.75
CA GLY A 448 5.48 9.56 -3.33
C GLY A 448 4.77 8.59 -4.26
N PHE A 449 5.37 7.46 -4.59
CA PHE A 449 4.71 6.41 -5.36
C PHE A 449 3.95 5.44 -4.43
N LEU A 450 2.71 5.16 -4.79
CA LEU A 450 1.74 4.46 -3.95
C LEU A 450 1.35 3.10 -4.54
N GLY A 451 0.82 2.22 -3.69
CA GLY A 451 0.48 0.85 -4.07
C GLY A 451 1.71 -0.05 -4.27
N ILE A 452 1.48 -1.33 -4.54
CA ILE A 452 2.56 -2.32 -4.71
C ILE A 452 3.43 -2.00 -5.93
N VAL A 453 2.80 -1.73 -7.07
CA VAL A 453 3.49 -1.38 -8.33
C VAL A 453 4.24 -0.06 -8.18
N GLY A 454 3.60 0.96 -7.62
CA GLY A 454 4.22 2.26 -7.38
C GLY A 454 5.41 2.16 -6.44
N ALA A 455 5.31 1.44 -5.32
CA ALA A 455 6.42 1.21 -4.40
C ALA A 455 7.62 0.54 -5.10
N MET A 456 7.39 -0.49 -5.92
CA MET A 456 8.45 -1.13 -6.69
C MET A 456 9.07 -0.19 -7.73
N LEU A 457 8.26 0.61 -8.44
CA LEU A 457 8.75 1.62 -9.39
C LEU A 457 9.57 2.70 -8.70
N SER A 458 9.19 3.11 -7.49
CA SER A 458 9.99 4.01 -6.65
C SER A 458 11.38 3.44 -6.38
N GLY A 459 11.47 2.19 -5.93
CA GLY A 459 12.75 1.52 -5.70
C GLY A 459 13.63 1.48 -6.95
N ILE A 460 13.04 1.12 -8.09
CA ILE A 460 13.74 1.10 -9.39
C ILE A 460 14.21 2.51 -9.78
N SER A 461 13.34 3.53 -9.62
CA SER A 461 13.65 4.91 -10.00
C SER A 461 14.81 5.48 -9.19
N MET A 462 14.79 5.28 -7.88
CA MET A 462 15.86 5.75 -6.99
C MET A 462 17.18 5.02 -7.25
N ALA A 463 17.14 3.71 -7.50
CA ALA A 463 18.30 2.94 -7.92
C ALA A 463 18.89 3.45 -9.25
N ASN A 464 18.05 3.71 -10.25
CA ASN A 464 18.48 4.25 -11.53
C ASN A 464 19.05 5.67 -11.41
N TYR A 465 18.36 6.54 -10.66
CA TYR A 465 18.66 7.98 -10.63
C TYR A 465 19.90 8.27 -9.80
N HIS A 466 20.04 7.65 -8.62
CA HIS A 466 21.09 8.00 -7.67
C HIS A 466 22.32 7.08 -7.75
N VAL A 467 22.15 5.82 -8.12
CA VAL A 467 23.25 4.85 -8.09
C VAL A 467 23.75 4.53 -9.51
N LEU A 468 22.84 4.27 -10.47
CA LEU A 468 23.27 3.84 -11.81
C LEU A 468 23.61 5.03 -12.72
N LYS A 469 22.91 6.16 -12.64
CA LYS A 469 23.24 7.38 -13.44
C LYS A 469 24.37 8.20 -12.85
N GLY A 470 24.58 8.16 -11.54
CA GLY A 470 25.63 8.92 -10.85
C GLY A 470 27.06 8.50 -11.19
N GLY A 471 27.26 7.46 -12.00
CA GLY A 471 28.56 7.04 -12.53
C GLY A 471 28.97 7.71 -13.85
N VAL A 472 28.13 8.59 -14.40
CA VAL A 472 28.47 9.41 -15.57
C VAL A 472 28.48 10.87 -15.13
N ARG A 473 29.61 11.32 -14.62
CA ARG A 473 30.00 12.73 -14.55
C ARG A 473 30.79 13.06 -15.78
#